data_de1770644f904a519c3a4f8161f78953
#
_entry.id   de1770644f904a519c3a4f8161f78953
#
_cell.length_a   1.000
_cell.length_b   1.000
_cell.length_c   1.000
_cell.angle_alpha   90.00
_cell.angle_beta   90.00
_cell.angle_gamma   90.00
#
_symmetry.space_group_name_H-M   'P 1'
#
loop_
_entity.id
_entity.type
_entity.pdbx_description
1 polymer ?
#
loop_
_entity_poly.entity_id
_entity_poly.type
_entity_poly.pdbx_seq_one_letter_code
_entity_poly.pdbx_strand_id
1 'polypeptide(L)'
;MEKRRLGRTDLLVTQICLGTMTWGQQNTEAEGHAQMDLAFDRGVNFLDTAEMYPIPPRAETQGRTETYVGNWMKARGNRDRVVLATKVIGRTANEWLRGGIGYISAVSRKFTPRSNARSICA
;
A
#
# COMPACT_ATOMS: atom_id res chain seq x y z
N MET A 1 -11.23 16.08 -8.45
CA MET A 1 -11.92 15.37 -7.33
C MET A 1 -11.69 16.12 -6.04
N GLU A 2 -12.72 16.23 -5.18
CA GLU A 2 -12.62 16.92 -3.89
C GLU A 2 -11.65 16.17 -2.95
N LYS A 3 -10.83 16.95 -2.23
CA LYS A 3 -9.91 16.43 -1.22
C LYS A 3 -10.28 16.92 0.15
N ARG A 4 -10.10 16.07 1.14
CA ARG A 4 -10.33 16.38 2.56
C ARG A 4 -9.08 16.11 3.38
N ARG A 5 -8.97 16.79 4.49
CA ARG A 5 -7.90 16.53 5.47
C ARG A 5 -8.12 15.17 6.13
N LEU A 6 -7.07 14.35 6.17
CA LEU A 6 -7.09 13.06 6.84
C LEU A 6 -6.93 13.26 8.35
N GLY A 7 -8.07 13.24 9.07
CA GLY A 7 -8.08 13.49 10.51
C GLY A 7 -7.46 14.82 10.89
N ARG A 8 -6.51 14.80 11.84
CA ARG A 8 -5.77 15.97 12.33
C ARG A 8 -4.42 16.18 11.63
N THR A 9 -4.13 15.39 10.61
CA THR A 9 -2.88 15.51 9.84
C THR A 9 -2.96 16.65 8.83
N ASP A 10 -1.86 17.02 8.20
CA ASP A 10 -1.78 17.97 7.08
C ASP A 10 -2.00 17.29 5.71
N LEU A 11 -2.27 15.99 5.70
CA LEU A 11 -2.49 15.22 4.48
C LEU A 11 -3.88 15.50 3.89
N LEU A 12 -3.89 15.89 2.62
CA LEU A 12 -5.10 16.06 1.83
C LEU A 12 -5.31 14.84 0.95
N VAL A 13 -6.36 14.09 1.22
CA VAL A 13 -6.73 12.87 0.49
C VAL A 13 -8.06 13.03 -0.22
N THR A 14 -8.22 12.34 -1.35
CA THR A 14 -9.51 12.23 -2.02
C THR A 14 -10.48 11.42 -1.17
N GLN A 15 -11.78 11.71 -1.31
CA GLN A 15 -12.84 10.96 -0.61
C GLN A 15 -12.92 9.50 -1.10
N ILE A 16 -12.47 9.24 -2.33
CA ILE A 16 -12.31 7.90 -2.87
C ILE A 16 -10.87 7.45 -2.61
N CYS A 17 -10.73 6.25 -2.06
CA CYS A 17 -9.47 5.53 -1.92
C CYS A 17 -9.48 4.33 -2.87
N LEU A 18 -8.41 4.15 -3.64
CA LEU A 18 -8.27 2.99 -4.49
C LEU A 18 -7.66 1.83 -3.68
N GLY A 19 -8.47 0.78 -3.46
CA GLY A 19 -8.02 -0.47 -2.86
C GLY A 19 -7.24 -1.33 -3.86
N THR A 20 -6.25 -2.07 -3.39
CA THR A 20 -5.32 -2.83 -4.23
C THR A 20 -5.27 -4.32 -3.89
N MET A 21 -6.15 -4.79 -3.05
CA MET A 21 -6.09 -6.08 -2.35
C MET A 21 -5.96 -7.32 -3.26
N THR A 22 -6.38 -7.24 -4.52
CA THR A 22 -6.42 -8.39 -5.44
C THR A 22 -5.26 -8.43 -6.44
N TRP A 23 -4.47 -7.37 -6.52
CA TRP A 23 -3.41 -7.24 -7.51
C TRP A 23 -2.21 -8.15 -7.21
N GLY A 24 -1.82 -8.91 -8.20
CA GLY A 24 -0.76 -9.91 -8.09
C GLY A 24 -1.26 -11.34 -7.94
N GLN A 25 -2.59 -11.52 -7.89
CA GLN A 25 -3.24 -12.82 -7.87
C GLN A 25 -4.43 -12.89 -8.85
N GLN A 26 -5.38 -11.97 -8.74
CA GLN A 26 -6.53 -11.87 -9.66
C GLN A 26 -6.25 -10.94 -10.84
N ASN A 27 -5.34 -10.00 -10.67
CA ASN A 27 -4.95 -9.03 -11.67
C ASN A 27 -3.43 -9.09 -11.90
N THR A 28 -3.04 -8.87 -13.13
CA THR A 28 -1.65 -8.69 -13.53
C THR A 28 -1.12 -7.31 -13.11
N GLU A 29 0.19 -7.13 -13.17
CA GLU A 29 0.81 -5.84 -12.91
C GLU A 29 0.33 -4.76 -13.89
N ALA A 30 0.23 -5.12 -15.17
CA ALA A 30 -0.24 -4.19 -16.21
C ALA A 30 -1.68 -3.73 -15.96
N GLU A 31 -2.57 -4.63 -15.56
CA GLU A 31 -3.95 -4.26 -15.20
C GLU A 31 -4.00 -3.39 -13.95
N GLY A 32 -3.20 -3.68 -12.93
CA GLY A 32 -3.07 -2.83 -11.74
C GLY A 32 -2.56 -1.43 -12.11
N HIS A 33 -1.54 -1.33 -12.95
CA HIS A 33 -1.02 -0.05 -13.45
C HIS A 33 -2.08 0.73 -14.23
N ALA A 34 -2.84 0.09 -15.12
CA ALA A 34 -3.92 0.74 -15.86
C ALA A 34 -5.02 1.28 -14.95
N GLN A 35 -5.38 0.54 -13.89
CA GLN A 35 -6.35 0.99 -12.89
C GLN A 35 -5.83 2.18 -12.09
N MET A 36 -4.54 2.18 -11.69
CA MET A 36 -3.90 3.31 -11.02
C MET A 36 -3.83 4.54 -11.93
N ASP A 37 -3.43 4.36 -13.19
CA ASP A 37 -3.39 5.45 -14.17
C ASP A 37 -4.77 6.09 -14.31
N LEU A 38 -5.82 5.29 -14.52
CA LEU A 38 -7.19 5.78 -14.63
C LEU A 38 -7.65 6.54 -13.37
N ALA A 39 -7.39 5.98 -12.19
CA ALA A 39 -7.77 6.61 -10.93
C ALA A 39 -7.03 7.93 -10.73
N PHE A 40 -5.73 7.95 -10.99
CA PHE A 40 -4.89 9.12 -10.84
C PHE A 40 -5.27 10.24 -11.82
N ASP A 41 -5.59 9.90 -13.07
CA ASP A 41 -6.09 10.85 -14.09
C ASP A 41 -7.45 11.46 -13.69
N ARG A 42 -8.27 10.73 -12.94
CA ARG A 42 -9.52 11.22 -12.35
C ARG A 42 -9.31 12.02 -11.07
N GLY A 43 -8.06 12.21 -10.65
CA GLY A 43 -7.66 13.00 -9.50
C GLY A 43 -7.66 12.26 -8.16
N VAL A 44 -7.79 10.91 -8.15
CA VAL A 44 -7.58 10.10 -6.95
C VAL A 44 -6.11 10.16 -6.58
N ASN A 45 -5.81 10.47 -5.32
CA ASN A 45 -4.45 10.50 -4.80
C ASN A 45 -4.24 9.58 -3.60
N PHE A 46 -5.25 8.80 -3.22
CA PHE A 46 -5.22 7.96 -2.04
C PHE A 46 -5.32 6.49 -2.45
N LEU A 47 -4.30 5.71 -2.09
CA LEU A 47 -4.21 4.28 -2.35
C LEU A 47 -4.13 3.53 -1.02
N ASP A 48 -4.80 2.37 -0.94
CA ASP A 48 -4.73 1.46 0.21
C ASP A 48 -4.09 0.13 -0.21
N THR A 49 -3.08 -0.27 0.51
CA THR A 49 -2.39 -1.56 0.33
C THR A 49 -2.13 -2.23 1.66
N ALA A 50 -1.50 -3.38 1.67
CA ALA A 50 -1.02 -4.04 2.88
C ALA A 50 0.14 -4.99 2.57
N GLU A 51 1.01 -5.17 3.54
CA GLU A 51 2.13 -6.11 3.49
C GLU A 51 1.71 -7.53 3.12
N MET A 52 0.54 -7.97 3.60
CA MET A 52 0.06 -9.33 3.33
C MET A 52 -0.64 -9.52 1.97
N TYR A 53 -0.88 -8.42 1.24
CA TYR A 53 -1.58 -8.54 -0.05
C TYR A 53 -0.71 -9.19 -1.14
N PRO A 54 -1.32 -9.89 -2.10
CA PRO A 54 -2.75 -10.01 -2.39
C PRO A 54 -3.50 -11.02 -1.51
N ILE A 55 -4.83 -10.94 -1.55
CA ILE A 55 -5.74 -11.84 -0.86
C ILE A 55 -6.40 -12.81 -1.88
N PRO A 56 -6.57 -14.10 -1.55
CA PRO A 56 -6.15 -14.77 -0.30
C PRO A 56 -4.62 -14.86 -0.18
N PRO A 57 -4.08 -14.78 1.07
CA PRO A 57 -2.64 -14.76 1.27
C PRO A 57 -2.00 -16.10 0.89
N ARG A 58 -0.91 -16.03 0.12
CA ARG A 58 -0.09 -17.19 -0.29
C ARG A 58 1.38 -16.79 -0.24
N ALA A 59 2.24 -17.73 0.14
CA ALA A 59 3.68 -17.49 0.22
C ALA A 59 4.27 -16.98 -1.12
N GLU A 60 3.78 -17.55 -2.25
CA GLU A 60 4.29 -17.27 -3.59
C GLU A 60 3.89 -15.90 -4.13
N THR A 61 2.82 -15.32 -3.60
CA THR A 61 2.26 -14.04 -4.10
C THR A 61 2.39 -12.90 -3.11
N GLN A 62 2.74 -13.19 -1.86
CA GLN A 62 2.83 -12.19 -0.81
C GLN A 62 3.76 -11.04 -1.19
N GLY A 63 3.29 -9.82 -0.98
CA GLY A 63 4.03 -8.60 -1.31
C GLY A 63 3.95 -8.14 -2.77
N ARG A 64 3.37 -8.94 -3.68
CA ARG A 64 3.24 -8.53 -5.10
C ARG A 64 2.45 -7.26 -5.26
N THR A 65 1.40 -7.06 -4.47
CA THR A 65 0.58 -5.85 -4.55
C THR A 65 1.41 -4.60 -4.27
N GLU A 66 2.19 -4.59 -3.19
CA GLU A 66 3.08 -3.46 -2.87
C GLU A 66 4.19 -3.29 -3.90
N THR A 67 4.69 -4.39 -4.47
CA THR A 67 5.65 -4.34 -5.58
C THR A 67 5.06 -3.63 -6.80
N TYR A 68 3.84 -3.98 -7.21
CA TYR A 68 3.15 -3.36 -8.35
C TYR A 68 2.90 -1.87 -8.14
N VAL A 69 2.43 -1.50 -6.94
CA VAL A 69 2.24 -0.10 -6.55
C VAL A 69 3.57 0.66 -6.57
N GLY A 70 4.63 0.06 -6.02
CA GLY A 70 5.97 0.65 -6.01
C GLY A 70 6.54 0.86 -7.42
N ASN A 71 6.42 -0.13 -8.28
CA ASN A 71 6.86 -0.07 -9.68
C ASN A 71 6.11 1.01 -10.46
N TRP A 72 4.78 1.11 -10.26
CA TRP A 72 3.97 2.15 -10.87
C TRP A 72 4.40 3.55 -10.44
N MET A 73 4.58 3.77 -9.13
CA MET A 73 5.03 5.07 -8.63
C MET A 73 6.40 5.46 -9.18
N LYS A 74 7.31 4.48 -9.27
CA LYS A 74 8.65 4.69 -9.84
C LYS A 74 8.58 5.02 -11.32
N ALA A 75 7.79 4.27 -12.09
CA ALA A 75 7.65 4.46 -13.53
C ALA A 75 7.00 5.81 -13.89
N ARG A 76 6.09 6.31 -13.06
CA ARG A 76 5.38 7.59 -13.28
C ARG A 76 6.04 8.78 -12.58
N GLY A 77 7.05 8.57 -11.72
CA GLY A 77 7.72 9.65 -10.98
C GLY A 77 6.77 10.45 -10.10
N ASN A 78 5.73 9.82 -9.55
CA ASN A 78 4.61 10.51 -8.89
C ASN A 78 4.47 10.23 -7.40
N ARG A 79 5.50 9.67 -6.76
CA ARG A 79 5.46 9.26 -5.34
C ARG A 79 5.04 10.38 -4.39
N ASP A 80 5.47 11.60 -4.64
CA ASP A 80 5.17 12.79 -3.85
C ASP A 80 3.72 13.27 -3.97
N ARG A 81 3.02 12.83 -5.01
CA ARG A 81 1.63 13.17 -5.29
C ARG A 81 0.64 12.12 -4.80
N VAL A 82 1.14 10.97 -4.33
CA VAL A 82 0.35 9.82 -3.86
C VAL A 82 0.43 9.73 -2.34
N VAL A 83 -0.72 9.66 -1.68
CA VAL A 83 -0.85 9.25 -0.29
C VAL A 83 -1.11 7.74 -0.29
N LEU A 84 -0.17 6.99 0.27
CA LEU A 84 -0.24 5.54 0.34
C LEU A 84 -0.46 5.10 1.78
N ALA A 85 -1.61 4.50 2.05
CA ALA A 85 -1.87 3.78 3.29
C ALA A 85 -1.42 2.34 3.13
N THR A 86 -0.63 1.85 4.06
CA THR A 86 -0.26 0.42 4.14
C THR A 86 -0.47 -0.10 5.55
N LYS A 87 -0.55 -1.41 5.68
CA LYS A 87 -0.81 -2.10 6.94
C LYS A 87 0.29 -3.11 7.21
N VAL A 88 0.84 -3.07 8.39
CA VAL A 88 1.76 -4.11 8.87
C VAL A 88 0.92 -5.27 9.40
N ILE A 89 1.31 -6.50 9.03
CA ILE A 89 0.58 -7.68 9.47
C ILE A 89 0.66 -7.83 10.99
N GLY A 90 -0.48 -8.17 11.58
CA GLY A 90 -0.57 -8.55 12.98
C GLY A 90 -0.11 -10.01 13.22
N ARG A 91 -0.53 -10.59 14.34
CA ARG A 91 -0.26 -12.01 14.64
C ARG A 91 -0.89 -12.89 13.57
N THR A 92 -0.13 -13.84 13.06
CA THR A 92 -0.59 -14.80 12.05
C THR A 92 0.06 -16.15 12.25
N ALA A 93 -0.65 -17.21 11.87
CA ALA A 93 -0.11 -18.56 11.76
C ALA A 93 0.73 -18.76 10.48
N ASN A 94 0.73 -17.80 9.56
CA ASN A 94 1.49 -17.88 8.32
C ASN A 94 2.97 -17.56 8.58
N GLU A 95 3.78 -18.57 8.76
CA GLU A 95 5.20 -18.44 9.14
C GLU A 95 6.05 -17.70 8.09
N TRP A 96 5.68 -17.75 6.80
CA TRP A 96 6.36 -17.01 5.74
C TRP A 96 6.22 -15.48 5.88
N LEU A 97 5.22 -15.02 6.65
CA LEU A 97 5.07 -13.62 6.98
C LEU A 97 5.85 -13.34 8.26
N ARG A 98 7.07 -12.85 8.10
CA ARG A 98 7.94 -12.39 9.19
C ARG A 98 8.16 -13.41 10.32
N GLY A 99 8.13 -14.71 10.01
CA GLY A 99 8.34 -15.77 10.99
C GLY A 99 7.13 -16.07 11.89
N GLY A 100 5.93 -15.61 11.54
CA GLY A 100 4.68 -15.99 12.20
C GLY A 100 4.41 -15.30 13.53
N ILE A 101 3.80 -16.01 14.47
CA ILE A 101 3.39 -15.49 15.77
C ILE A 101 4.61 -15.07 16.59
N GLY A 102 4.73 -13.78 16.90
CA GLY A 102 5.81 -13.25 17.75
C GLY A 102 6.58 -12.08 17.15
N TYR A 103 6.37 -11.77 15.89
CA TYR A 103 7.13 -10.72 15.19
C TYR A 103 6.83 -9.29 15.66
N ILE A 104 5.70 -9.03 16.31
CA ILE A 104 5.26 -7.66 16.69
C ILE A 104 6.28 -6.96 17.59
N SER A 105 7.04 -7.69 18.40
CA SER A 105 8.06 -7.09 19.28
C SER A 105 9.30 -6.55 18.56
N ALA A 106 9.56 -7.03 17.34
CA ALA A 106 10.74 -6.64 16.56
C ALA A 106 10.50 -5.45 15.61
N VAL A 107 9.25 -5.20 15.21
CA VAL A 107 8.89 -4.15 14.24
C VAL A 107 9.07 -2.76 14.83
N SER A 108 8.82 -2.58 16.14
CA SER A 108 8.93 -1.27 16.78
C SER A 108 10.36 -0.70 16.81
N ARG A 109 11.38 -1.53 16.59
CA ARG A 109 12.79 -1.11 16.62
C ARG A 109 13.40 -0.74 15.26
N LYS A 110 12.74 -1.04 14.15
CA LYS A 110 13.29 -0.82 12.80
C LYS A 110 12.56 0.24 11.97
N PHE A 111 11.50 0.81 12.50
CA PHE A 111 10.80 1.87 11.81
C PHE A 111 11.42 3.23 12.12
N THR A 112 12.49 3.57 11.43
CA THR A 112 12.96 4.95 11.35
C THR A 112 12.23 5.60 10.18
N PRO A 113 11.37 6.62 10.41
CA PRO A 113 10.75 7.34 9.30
C PRO A 113 11.87 7.98 8.47
N ARG A 114 12.06 7.53 7.25
CA ARG A 114 12.83 8.33 6.30
C ARG A 114 12.03 9.59 6.03
N SER A 115 12.66 10.73 6.20
CA SER A 115 12.12 12.08 6.31
C SER A 115 11.30 12.60 5.12
N ASN A 116 10.88 11.76 4.16
CA ASN A 116 10.06 12.17 3.02
C ASN A 116 9.04 11.10 2.55
N ALA A 117 8.75 10.09 3.35
CA ALA A 117 7.73 9.10 2.98
C ALA A 117 6.38 9.49 3.60
N ARG A 118 5.45 10.00 2.80
CA ARG A 118 4.05 10.19 3.20
C ARG A 118 3.34 8.84 3.21
N SER A 119 3.76 7.95 4.12
CA SER A 119 3.12 6.66 4.37
C SER A 119 2.39 6.73 5.70
N ILE A 120 1.17 6.24 5.74
CA ILE A 120 0.38 6.09 6.94
C ILE A 120 0.26 4.59 7.19
N CYS A 121 0.77 4.12 8.34
CA CYS A 121 0.47 2.79 8.84
C CYS A 121 -0.77 2.89 9.73
N ALA A 122 -1.81 2.11 9.42
CA ALA A 122 -3.00 1.94 10.25
C ALA A 122 -2.87 0.69 11.12
#